data_72953f41ecc30d68247cbbb641a24d30
#
_entry.id   72953f41ecc30d68247cbbb641a24d30
#
_cell.length_a   1.000
_cell.length_b   1.000
_cell.length_c   1.000
_cell.angle_alpha   90.00
_cell.angle_beta   90.00
_cell.angle_gamma   90.00
#
_symmetry.space_group_name_H-M   'P 1'
#
loop_
_entity.id
_entity.type
_entity.pdbx_description
1 polymer ?
#
loop_
_entity_poly.entity_id
_entity_poly.type
_entity_poly.pdbx_seq_one_letter_code
_entity_poly.pdbx_strand_id
1 'polypeptide(L)'
;MRRSREAGFQKFTDIATGFWRLIRSVDELSDDVIVYFLGHVATDENGVQHFKTIGKLLDEKITVEGMFTTVLHSTINDGQYYFATQSRNDTAKSPMGLFEEYLIPNDLKLVDEALRVYYGFTPEHTCADCGQAILPSNGASVEQIVAGTTATYGRKLCMSCARKAKSAMSSNNSSENS
;
A
#
# COMPACT_ATOMS: atom_id res chain seq x y z
N MET A 1 -25.55 -25.56 31.71
CA MET A 1 -24.97 -25.88 30.39
C MET A 1 -25.32 -24.90 29.26
N ARG A 2 -26.51 -24.25 29.19
CA ARG A 2 -26.85 -23.26 28.14
C ARG A 2 -25.98 -21.99 28.15
N ARG A 3 -25.71 -21.39 29.32
CA ARG A 3 -24.89 -20.13 29.44
C ARG A 3 -23.46 -20.27 28.92
N SER A 4 -22.82 -21.43 29.02
CA SER A 4 -21.45 -21.66 28.55
C SER A 4 -21.34 -21.69 27.01
N ARG A 5 -22.42 -22.17 26.30
CA ARG A 5 -22.49 -22.15 24.84
C ARG A 5 -22.74 -20.74 24.29
N GLU A 6 -23.61 -19.95 24.93
CA GLU A 6 -23.90 -18.58 24.56
C GLU A 6 -22.66 -17.66 24.70
N ALA A 7 -21.87 -17.83 25.78
CA ALA A 7 -20.61 -17.10 25.97
C ALA A 7 -19.55 -17.45 24.90
N GLY A 8 -19.53 -18.72 24.43
CA GLY A 8 -18.65 -19.14 23.33
C GLY A 8 -19.01 -18.49 21.99
N PHE A 9 -20.27 -18.43 21.64
CA PHE A 9 -20.74 -17.78 20.41
C PHE A 9 -20.50 -16.26 20.43
N GLN A 10 -20.73 -15.61 21.57
CA GLN A 10 -20.50 -14.18 21.74
C GLN A 10 -19.03 -13.83 21.49
N LYS A 11 -18.11 -14.61 22.03
CA LYS A 11 -16.66 -14.39 21.83
C LYS A 11 -16.26 -14.38 20.34
N PHE A 12 -16.80 -15.30 19.54
CA PHE A 12 -16.51 -15.33 18.10
C PHE A 12 -17.15 -14.18 17.35
N THR A 13 -18.32 -13.73 17.77
CA THR A 13 -18.98 -12.54 17.22
C THR A 13 -18.15 -11.27 17.54
N ASP A 14 -17.62 -11.19 18.76
CA ASP A 14 -16.78 -10.05 19.19
C ASP A 14 -15.47 -10.02 18.40
N ILE A 15 -14.84 -11.17 18.15
CA ILE A 15 -13.62 -11.26 17.31
C ILE A 15 -13.95 -10.82 15.86
N ALA A 16 -15.05 -11.32 15.28
CA ALA A 16 -15.47 -10.93 13.93
C ALA A 16 -15.75 -9.42 13.82
N THR A 17 -16.42 -8.86 14.82
CA THR A 17 -16.69 -7.42 14.89
C THR A 17 -15.40 -6.62 15.03
N GLY A 18 -14.47 -7.09 15.86
CA GLY A 18 -13.15 -6.45 16.03
C GLY A 18 -12.34 -6.45 14.73
N PHE A 19 -12.31 -7.57 14.02
CA PHE A 19 -11.64 -7.69 12.73
C PHE A 19 -12.28 -6.79 11.65
N TRP A 20 -13.60 -6.77 11.57
CA TRP A 20 -14.34 -5.89 10.67
C TRP A 20 -14.03 -4.42 10.96
N ARG A 21 -14.03 -4.01 12.24
CA ARG A 21 -13.68 -2.64 12.65
C ARG A 21 -12.26 -2.28 12.28
N LEU A 22 -11.30 -3.20 12.44
CA LEU A 22 -9.91 -2.98 12.04
C LEU A 22 -9.81 -2.66 10.54
N ILE A 23 -10.48 -3.44 9.69
CA ILE A 23 -10.48 -3.15 8.24
C ILE A 23 -11.16 -1.80 7.97
N ARG A 24 -12.30 -1.54 8.58
CA ARG A 24 -13.05 -0.29 8.36
C ARG A 24 -12.37 0.96 8.92
N SER A 25 -11.44 0.83 9.86
CA SER A 25 -10.69 1.99 10.37
C SER A 25 -9.80 2.66 9.30
N VAL A 26 -9.54 1.98 8.18
CA VAL A 26 -8.85 2.56 7.03
C VAL A 26 -9.66 3.71 6.41
N ASP A 27 -10.99 3.65 6.49
CA ASP A 27 -11.87 4.69 5.93
C ASP A 27 -11.74 6.05 6.64
N GLU A 28 -11.10 6.08 7.81
CA GLU A 28 -10.81 7.31 8.58
C GLU A 28 -9.46 7.93 8.21
N LEU A 29 -8.67 7.25 7.37
CA LEU A 29 -7.37 7.75 6.92
C LEU A 29 -7.54 8.73 5.76
N SER A 30 -6.50 9.50 5.52
CA SER A 30 -6.40 10.41 4.37
C SER A 30 -6.43 9.62 3.06
N ASP A 31 -7.06 10.16 2.01
CA ASP A 31 -7.28 9.49 0.72
C ASP A 31 -5.98 9.09 0.00
N ASP A 32 -4.85 9.71 0.35
CA ASP A 32 -3.52 9.43 -0.20
C ASP A 32 -2.79 8.28 0.51
N VAL A 33 -3.37 7.71 1.58
CA VAL A 33 -2.80 6.58 2.34
C VAL A 33 -3.25 5.26 1.74
N ILE A 34 -2.30 4.41 1.38
CA ILE A 34 -2.56 3.04 0.93
C ILE A 34 -2.20 2.09 2.07
N VAL A 35 -3.14 1.23 2.44
CA VAL A 35 -2.96 0.23 3.49
C VAL A 35 -2.99 -1.16 2.88
N TYR A 36 -1.94 -1.94 3.14
CA TYR A 36 -1.84 -3.33 2.69
C TYR A 36 -2.18 -4.28 3.85
N PHE A 37 -3.18 -5.13 3.65
CA PHE A 37 -3.50 -6.23 4.55
C PHE A 37 -2.89 -7.51 3.99
N LEU A 38 -1.94 -8.10 4.72
CA LEU A 38 -1.29 -9.34 4.33
C LEU A 38 -1.83 -10.50 5.16
N GLY A 39 -2.10 -11.60 4.50
CA GLY A 39 -2.59 -12.80 5.17
C GLY A 39 -2.24 -14.07 4.41
N HIS A 40 -2.50 -15.19 5.06
CA HIS A 40 -2.33 -16.51 4.47
C HIS A 40 -3.58 -16.94 3.70
N VAL A 41 -3.41 -17.88 2.79
CA VAL A 41 -4.52 -18.51 2.07
C VAL A 41 -4.79 -19.92 2.61
N ALA A 42 -6.03 -20.36 2.45
CA ALA A 42 -6.43 -21.76 2.58
C ALA A 42 -7.14 -22.17 1.29
N THR A 43 -6.99 -23.44 0.90
CA THR A 43 -7.67 -24.01 -0.26
C THR A 43 -8.94 -24.71 0.21
N ASP A 44 -10.07 -24.41 -0.42
CA ASP A 44 -11.34 -25.07 -0.15
C ASP A 44 -11.46 -26.45 -0.83
N GLU A 45 -12.60 -27.12 -0.65
CA GLU A 45 -12.88 -28.43 -1.22
C GLU A 45 -12.96 -28.43 -2.77
N ASN A 46 -13.16 -27.25 -3.38
CA ASN A 46 -13.22 -27.05 -4.83
C ASN A 46 -11.85 -26.65 -5.42
N GLY A 47 -10.81 -26.55 -4.58
CA GLY A 47 -9.48 -26.14 -4.99
C GLY A 47 -9.31 -24.62 -5.12
N VAL A 48 -10.27 -23.82 -4.66
CA VAL A 48 -10.21 -22.36 -4.69
C VAL A 48 -9.48 -21.84 -3.45
N GLN A 49 -8.57 -20.91 -3.65
CA GLN A 49 -7.80 -20.30 -2.58
C GLN A 49 -8.50 -19.05 -2.07
N HIS A 50 -8.69 -19.00 -0.75
CA HIS A 50 -9.33 -17.90 -0.02
C HIS A 50 -8.41 -17.35 1.06
N PHE A 51 -8.61 -16.11 1.43
CA PHE A 51 -7.95 -15.52 2.59
C PHE A 51 -8.32 -16.31 3.86
N LYS A 52 -7.30 -16.73 4.60
CA LYS A 52 -7.48 -17.51 5.83
C LYS A 52 -7.57 -16.61 7.04
N THR A 53 -8.66 -16.67 7.77
CA THR A 53 -8.81 -16.00 9.07
C THR A 53 -8.51 -16.95 10.25
N ILE A 54 -8.72 -16.46 11.47
CA ILE A 54 -8.52 -17.22 12.70
C ILE A 54 -9.80 -18.03 13.03
N GLY A 55 -10.09 -19.05 12.25
CA GLY A 55 -11.13 -20.03 12.57
C GLY A 55 -12.37 -19.97 11.69
N LYS A 56 -12.91 -21.17 11.45
CA LYS A 56 -14.00 -21.45 10.53
C LYS A 56 -15.25 -20.56 10.70
N LEU A 57 -15.61 -20.22 11.95
CA LEU A 57 -16.76 -19.34 12.21
C LEU A 57 -16.57 -17.90 11.72
N LEU A 58 -15.34 -17.43 11.62
CA LEU A 58 -15.05 -16.11 11.09
C LEU A 58 -15.08 -16.13 9.55
N ASP A 59 -14.53 -17.17 8.95
CA ASP A 59 -14.57 -17.42 7.51
C ASP A 59 -16.02 -17.53 6.97
N GLU A 60 -16.92 -18.12 7.77
CA GLU A 60 -18.35 -18.24 7.42
C GLU A 60 -19.13 -16.91 7.55
N LYS A 61 -18.65 -15.95 8.37
CA LYS A 61 -19.37 -14.71 8.66
C LYS A 61 -18.86 -13.51 7.87
N ILE A 62 -17.61 -13.51 7.47
CA ILE A 62 -16.96 -12.39 6.79
C ILE A 62 -16.19 -12.93 5.57
N THR A 63 -16.60 -12.49 4.40
CA THR A 63 -15.78 -12.65 3.19
C THR A 63 -14.80 -11.47 3.14
N VAL A 64 -13.59 -11.70 3.65
CA VAL A 64 -12.57 -10.65 3.79
C VAL A 64 -12.26 -10.01 2.45
N GLU A 65 -12.04 -10.81 1.42
CA GLU A 65 -11.74 -10.33 0.07
C GLU A 65 -12.87 -9.48 -0.53
N GLY A 66 -14.11 -9.71 -0.08
CA GLY A 66 -15.27 -8.91 -0.45
C GLY A 66 -15.21 -7.46 0.02
N MET A 67 -14.41 -7.17 1.04
CA MET A 67 -14.26 -5.83 1.59
C MET A 67 -13.25 -4.96 0.83
N PHE A 68 -12.48 -5.52 -0.11
CA PHE A 68 -11.45 -4.83 -0.86
C PHE A 68 -11.81 -4.74 -2.33
N THR A 69 -11.43 -3.66 -3.00
CA THR A 69 -11.53 -3.49 -4.46
C THR A 69 -10.38 -4.16 -5.19
N THR A 70 -9.22 -4.25 -4.55
CA THR A 70 -8.01 -4.89 -5.07
C THR A 70 -7.55 -5.97 -4.12
N VAL A 71 -7.42 -7.19 -4.63
CA VAL A 71 -6.89 -8.37 -3.94
C VAL A 71 -5.86 -9.00 -4.84
N LEU A 72 -4.61 -9.06 -4.40
CA LEU A 72 -3.51 -9.64 -5.14
C LEU A 72 -3.11 -10.98 -4.50
N HIS A 73 -2.87 -11.99 -5.31
CA HIS A 73 -2.41 -13.28 -4.84
C HIS A 73 -0.93 -13.49 -5.17
N SER A 74 -0.09 -13.70 -4.15
CA SER A 74 1.33 -13.97 -4.37
C SER A 74 1.52 -15.39 -4.91
N THR A 75 2.22 -15.52 -6.03
CA THR A 75 2.47 -16.80 -6.71
C THR A 75 3.90 -16.89 -7.21
N ILE A 76 4.32 -18.12 -7.54
CA ILE A 76 5.62 -18.38 -8.16
C ILE A 76 5.37 -18.97 -9.56
N ASN A 77 6.00 -18.41 -10.55
CA ASN A 77 6.00 -18.93 -11.91
C ASN A 77 7.44 -18.95 -12.44
N ASP A 78 7.90 -20.11 -12.93
CA ASP A 78 9.26 -20.32 -13.42
C ASP A 78 10.37 -19.84 -12.46
N GLY A 79 10.17 -20.05 -11.16
CA GLY A 79 11.09 -19.66 -10.11
C GLY A 79 11.12 -18.17 -9.77
N GLN A 80 10.27 -17.37 -10.38
CA GLN A 80 10.11 -15.94 -10.11
C GLN A 80 8.83 -15.67 -9.32
N TYR A 81 8.85 -14.62 -8.50
CA TYR A 81 7.72 -14.21 -7.66
C TYR A 81 6.86 -13.16 -8.37
N TYR A 82 5.55 -13.39 -8.37
CA TYR A 82 4.56 -12.52 -8.99
C TYR A 82 3.39 -12.25 -8.07
N PHE A 83 2.64 -11.21 -8.38
CA PHE A 83 1.25 -11.03 -7.96
C PHE A 83 0.31 -11.37 -9.11
N ALA A 84 -0.66 -12.26 -8.89
CA ALA A 84 -1.80 -12.43 -9.76
C ALA A 84 -2.80 -11.30 -9.50
N THR A 85 -3.26 -10.64 -10.55
CA THR A 85 -4.13 -9.45 -10.51
C THR A 85 -5.60 -9.79 -10.72
N GLN A 86 -5.89 -10.96 -11.26
CA GLN A 86 -7.23 -11.49 -11.57
C GLN A 86 -7.34 -12.95 -11.14
N SER A 87 -8.56 -13.37 -10.81
CA SER A 87 -8.84 -14.74 -10.36
C SER A 87 -8.69 -15.77 -11.50
N ARG A 88 -8.09 -16.90 -11.16
CA ARG A 88 -8.18 -18.15 -11.93
C ARG A 88 -8.68 -19.30 -11.06
N ASN A 89 -8.05 -19.58 -9.91
CA ASN A 89 -8.47 -20.53 -8.89
C ASN A 89 -8.28 -19.94 -7.48
N ASP A 90 -8.45 -18.65 -7.35
CA ASP A 90 -8.27 -17.86 -6.14
C ASP A 90 -9.27 -16.71 -6.11
N THR A 91 -9.14 -15.81 -5.17
CA THR A 91 -9.97 -14.62 -5.01
C THR A 91 -9.29 -13.32 -5.45
N ALA A 92 -8.20 -13.40 -6.23
CA ALA A 92 -7.53 -12.23 -6.77
C ALA A 92 -8.47 -11.43 -7.66
N LYS A 93 -8.43 -10.12 -7.53
CA LYS A 93 -9.22 -9.18 -8.33
C LYS A 93 -8.59 -7.81 -8.33
N SER A 94 -8.80 -7.07 -9.40
CA SER A 94 -8.48 -5.65 -9.48
C SER A 94 -9.49 -4.92 -10.36
N PRO A 95 -9.67 -3.61 -10.18
CA PRO A 95 -10.48 -2.81 -11.09
C PRO A 95 -9.98 -2.91 -12.52
N MET A 96 -10.91 -2.79 -13.47
CA MET A 96 -10.58 -2.81 -14.91
C MET A 96 -9.63 -1.63 -15.24
N GLY A 97 -8.52 -1.95 -15.91
CA GLY A 97 -7.52 -0.95 -16.31
C GLY A 97 -6.49 -0.57 -15.24
N LEU A 98 -6.58 -1.13 -14.01
CA LEU A 98 -5.55 -0.91 -13.00
C LEU A 98 -4.25 -1.65 -13.35
N PHE A 99 -4.34 -2.90 -13.76
CA PHE A 99 -3.23 -3.70 -14.26
C PHE A 99 -3.56 -4.26 -15.63
N GLU A 100 -2.63 -4.17 -16.56
CA GLU A 100 -2.80 -4.70 -17.91
C GLU A 100 -2.55 -6.21 -17.97
N GLU A 101 -1.64 -6.71 -17.13
CA GLU A 101 -1.19 -8.10 -17.14
C GLU A 101 -1.79 -8.91 -15.99
N TYR A 102 -2.00 -10.21 -16.25
CA TYR A 102 -2.44 -11.18 -15.23
C TYR A 102 -1.39 -11.38 -14.14
N LEU A 103 -0.12 -11.44 -14.48
CA LEU A 103 1.00 -11.58 -13.54
C LEU A 103 1.86 -10.32 -13.61
N ILE A 104 2.00 -9.65 -12.49
CA ILE A 104 2.92 -8.52 -12.33
C ILE A 104 4.03 -8.89 -11.35
N PRO A 105 5.21 -8.25 -11.39
CA PRO A 105 6.27 -8.50 -10.40
C PRO A 105 5.76 -8.38 -8.97
N ASN A 106 6.25 -9.25 -8.07
CA ASN A 106 5.90 -9.20 -6.64
C ASN A 106 6.67 -8.04 -5.97
N ASP A 107 6.28 -6.82 -6.33
CA ASP A 107 6.85 -5.58 -5.82
C ASP A 107 5.73 -4.61 -5.45
N LEU A 108 5.55 -4.36 -4.16
CA LEU A 108 4.53 -3.45 -3.65
C LEU A 108 4.74 -2.00 -4.08
N LYS A 109 5.96 -1.61 -4.44
CA LYS A 109 6.21 -0.27 -4.98
C LYS A 109 5.56 -0.10 -6.34
N LEU A 110 5.65 -1.09 -7.22
CA LEU A 110 4.97 -1.06 -8.52
C LEU A 110 3.44 -1.02 -8.35
N VAL A 111 2.93 -1.77 -7.37
CA VAL A 111 1.50 -1.75 -7.02
C VAL A 111 1.07 -0.39 -6.50
N ASP A 112 1.84 0.23 -5.60
CA ASP A 112 1.58 1.57 -5.06
C ASP A 112 1.54 2.63 -6.16
N GLU A 113 2.53 2.62 -7.06
CA GLU A 113 2.62 3.54 -8.19
C GLU A 113 1.41 3.37 -9.13
N ALA A 114 1.03 2.13 -9.46
CA ALA A 114 -0.13 1.86 -10.31
C ALA A 114 -1.45 2.34 -9.66
N LEU A 115 -1.64 2.07 -8.37
CA LEU A 115 -2.81 2.53 -7.62
C LEU A 115 -2.90 4.05 -7.60
N ARG A 116 -1.79 4.74 -7.34
CA ARG A 116 -1.76 6.22 -7.33
C ARG A 116 -2.11 6.81 -8.69
N VAL A 117 -1.57 6.25 -9.75
CA VAL A 117 -1.92 6.68 -11.12
C VAL A 117 -3.39 6.43 -11.42
N TYR A 118 -3.88 5.22 -11.09
CA TYR A 118 -5.26 4.82 -11.38
C TYR A 118 -6.30 5.69 -10.66
N TYR A 119 -6.05 6.03 -9.39
CA TYR A 119 -6.96 6.87 -8.59
C TYR A 119 -6.67 8.37 -8.70
N GLY A 120 -5.75 8.77 -9.55
CA GLY A 120 -5.44 10.19 -9.77
C GLY A 120 -4.57 10.84 -8.67
N PHE A 121 -3.98 10.06 -7.78
CA PHE A 121 -3.03 10.53 -6.76
C PHE A 121 -1.62 10.71 -7.34
N THR A 122 -1.50 11.22 -8.55
CA THR A 122 -0.19 11.59 -9.08
C THR A 122 0.35 12.76 -8.26
N PRO A 123 1.57 12.65 -7.74
CA PRO A 123 2.14 13.75 -6.96
C PRO A 123 2.21 15.00 -7.82
N GLU A 124 1.60 16.09 -7.36
CA GLU A 124 1.58 17.38 -8.05
C GLU A 124 3.00 17.91 -8.32
N HIS A 125 3.94 17.47 -7.50
CA HIS A 125 5.34 17.84 -7.62
C HIS A 125 6.29 16.66 -7.46
N THR A 126 7.14 16.45 -8.47
CA THR A 126 8.22 15.46 -8.45
C THR A 126 9.57 16.12 -8.31
N CYS A 127 10.50 15.44 -7.66
CA CYS A 127 11.89 15.89 -7.48
C CYS A 127 12.65 15.80 -8.80
N ALA A 128 13.29 16.90 -9.20
CA ALA A 128 14.06 16.97 -10.44
C ALA A 128 15.30 16.05 -10.47
N ASP A 129 15.87 15.72 -9.29
CA ASP A 129 17.08 14.90 -9.21
C ASP A 129 16.82 13.40 -9.12
N CYS A 130 15.75 12.96 -8.43
CA CYS A 130 15.48 11.52 -8.23
C CYS A 130 14.13 11.04 -8.79
N GLY A 131 13.32 11.93 -9.35
CA GLY A 131 12.01 11.60 -9.92
C GLY A 131 10.91 11.22 -8.91
N GLN A 132 11.23 11.13 -7.62
CA GLN A 132 10.26 10.76 -6.60
C GLN A 132 9.33 11.92 -6.23
N ALA A 133 8.14 11.60 -5.72
CA ALA A 133 7.22 12.57 -5.16
C ALA A 133 7.88 13.43 -4.08
N ILE A 134 7.59 14.72 -4.08
CA ILE A 134 7.96 15.62 -3.00
C ILE A 134 6.86 15.52 -1.93
N LEU A 135 7.23 15.02 -0.76
CA LEU A 135 6.31 14.82 0.37
C LEU A 135 6.53 15.89 1.44
N PRO A 136 5.50 16.21 2.25
CA PRO A 136 5.64 17.08 3.41
C PRO A 136 6.74 16.57 4.33
N SER A 137 7.53 17.45 4.92
CA SER A 137 8.62 17.05 5.81
C SER A 137 8.95 18.13 6.82
N ASN A 138 9.21 17.73 8.08
CA ASN A 138 9.60 18.63 9.17
C ASN A 138 8.61 19.81 9.40
N GLY A 139 7.30 19.55 9.24
CA GLY A 139 6.26 20.57 9.41
C GLY A 139 6.10 21.52 8.21
N ALA A 140 6.87 21.34 7.13
CA ALA A 140 6.69 22.10 5.89
C ALA A 140 5.75 21.36 4.92
N SER A 141 4.83 22.10 4.28
CA SER A 141 3.99 21.57 3.21
C SER A 141 4.78 21.32 1.92
N VAL A 142 4.20 20.58 0.97
CA VAL A 142 4.83 20.31 -0.34
C VAL A 142 5.13 21.62 -1.06
N GLU A 143 4.21 22.57 -1.06
CA GLU A 143 4.33 23.87 -1.72
C GLU A 143 5.49 24.69 -1.12
N GLN A 144 5.62 24.65 0.20
CA GLN A 144 6.71 25.33 0.91
C GLN A 144 8.07 24.72 0.56
N ILE A 145 8.15 23.39 0.47
CA ILE A 145 9.37 22.67 0.08
C ILE A 145 9.72 22.99 -1.37
N VAL A 146 8.75 22.95 -2.27
CA VAL A 146 8.93 23.27 -3.69
C VAL A 146 9.39 24.71 -3.86
N ALA A 147 8.73 25.68 -3.23
CA ALA A 147 9.10 27.08 -3.29
C ALA A 147 10.53 27.32 -2.75
N GLY A 148 10.83 26.77 -1.56
CA GLY A 148 12.13 26.92 -0.92
C GLY A 148 13.27 26.28 -1.72
N THR A 149 13.08 25.07 -2.24
CA THR A 149 14.11 24.39 -3.03
C THR A 149 14.30 25.03 -4.40
N THR A 150 13.23 25.50 -5.04
CA THR A 150 13.31 26.22 -6.31
C THR A 150 14.05 27.56 -6.13
N ALA A 151 13.76 28.31 -5.08
CA ALA A 151 14.46 29.57 -4.78
C ALA A 151 15.94 29.35 -4.48
N THR A 152 16.30 28.27 -3.78
CA THR A 152 17.67 28.01 -3.34
C THR A 152 18.53 27.33 -4.41
N TYR A 153 17.94 26.36 -5.16
CA TYR A 153 18.68 25.46 -6.06
C TYR A 153 18.24 25.59 -7.53
N GLY A 154 17.31 26.50 -7.84
CA GLY A 154 16.78 26.70 -9.21
C GLY A 154 15.91 25.55 -9.72
N ARG A 155 15.61 24.54 -8.89
CA ARG A 155 14.81 23.37 -9.26
C ARG A 155 14.09 22.76 -8.07
N LYS A 156 12.99 22.03 -8.33
CA LYS A 156 12.18 21.36 -7.31
C LYS A 156 12.92 20.14 -6.78
N LEU A 157 13.22 20.09 -5.50
CA LEU A 157 13.91 18.96 -4.86
C LEU A 157 13.13 18.42 -3.66
N CYS A 158 13.13 17.08 -3.49
CA CYS A 158 12.74 16.50 -2.23
C CYS A 158 13.79 16.80 -1.14
N MET A 159 13.42 16.69 0.13
CA MET A 159 14.31 17.05 1.24
C MET A 159 15.61 16.25 1.29
N SER A 160 15.64 15.02 0.81
CA SER A 160 16.86 14.20 0.74
C SER A 160 17.81 14.72 -0.33
N CYS A 161 17.33 15.07 -1.52
CA CYS A 161 18.12 15.64 -2.59
C CYS A 161 18.57 17.08 -2.26
N ALA A 162 17.72 17.89 -1.61
CA ALA A 162 18.08 19.20 -1.13
C ALA A 162 19.24 19.17 -0.11
N ARG A 163 19.25 18.19 0.81
CA ARG A 163 20.37 17.99 1.74
C ARG A 163 21.67 17.63 1.00
N LYS A 164 21.62 16.76 0.00
CA LYS A 164 22.78 16.41 -0.84
C LYS A 164 23.31 17.62 -1.60
N ALA A 165 22.41 18.40 -2.22
CA ALA A 165 22.75 19.61 -2.93
C ALA A 165 23.42 20.65 -2.00
N LYS A 166 22.90 20.83 -0.78
CA LYS A 166 23.52 21.73 0.23
C LYS A 166 24.90 21.27 0.61
N SER A 167 25.13 19.97 0.85
CA SER A 167 26.46 19.46 1.18
C SER A 167 27.47 19.68 0.05
N ALA A 168 27.04 19.48 -1.21
CA ALA A 168 27.90 19.72 -2.37
C ALA A 168 28.29 21.20 -2.53
N MET A 169 27.39 22.15 -2.26
CA MET A 169 27.69 23.58 -2.27
C MET A 169 28.67 23.99 -1.16
N SER A 170 28.55 23.36 0.03
CA SER A 170 29.47 23.65 1.15
C SER A 170 30.88 23.14 0.88
N SER A 171 31.06 22.04 0.16
CA SER A 171 32.35 21.45 -0.20
C SER A 171 33.13 22.32 -1.21
N ASN A 172 32.39 22.92 -2.16
CA ASN A 172 33.00 23.78 -3.18
C ASN A 172 33.52 25.14 -2.63
N ASN A 173 32.83 25.69 -1.61
CA ASN A 173 33.26 26.93 -0.96
C ASN A 173 34.52 26.77 -0.09
N SER A 174 34.87 25.55 0.29
CA SER A 174 36.09 25.30 1.12
C SER A 174 37.34 25.14 0.29
N SER A 175 37.23 24.97 -1.04
CA SER A 175 38.36 24.79 -1.96
C SER A 175 38.81 26.09 -2.64
N GLU A 176 38.07 27.20 -2.54
CA GLU A 176 38.45 28.50 -3.11
C GLU A 176 39.16 29.43 -2.10
N ASN A 177 39.32 29.01 -0.85
CA ASN A 177 40.01 29.81 0.21
C ASN A 177 41.30 29.14 0.73
N SER A 178 42.03 28.42 -0.11
CA SER A 178 43.34 27.83 0.24
C SER A 178 44.40 28.28 -0.75
#